data_e5ad24a06ebd875f1a1951cc17b2b148
#
_entry.id   e5ad24a06ebd875f1a1951cc17b2b148
#
_cell.length_a   1.000
_cell.length_b   1.000
_cell.length_c   1.000
_cell.angle_alpha   90.00
_cell.angle_beta   90.00
_cell.angle_gamma   90.00
#
_symmetry.space_group_name_H-M   'P 1'
#
loop_
_entity.id
_entity.type
_entity.pdbx_description
1 polymer ?
#
loop_
_entity_poly.entity_id
_entity_poly.type
_entity_poly.pdbx_seq_one_letter_code
_entity_poly.pdbx_strand_id
1 'polypeptide(L)'
;MSKIRKLMGFAAALAFAMVMLPASAFADTSYYDLYVNGEQFTSDNLTIECGEGTATYNPATQTLTLNNASVTNAADYGGIRSELTSDLTIALQGSNHITLDDNMGIMAAGNVEITGPGSLEINVAGETKDGLSIAGNVSVRETSLVINA
;
A
#
# COMPACT_ATOMS: atom_id res chain seq x y z
N MET A 1 -50.93 20.06 38.09
CA MET A 1 -50.19 18.79 38.27
C MET A 1 -50.08 17.94 37.00
N SER A 2 -51.01 18.00 36.05
CA SER A 2 -50.91 17.24 34.78
C SER A 2 -49.87 17.75 33.77
N LYS A 3 -49.38 19.00 33.90
CA LYS A 3 -48.37 19.57 33.03
C LYS A 3 -46.92 19.04 33.29
N ILE A 4 -46.64 18.59 34.54
CA ILE A 4 -45.32 18.11 34.92
C ILE A 4 -45.11 16.65 34.46
N ARG A 5 -46.16 15.86 34.37
CA ARG A 5 -46.12 14.48 33.88
C ARG A 5 -45.87 14.35 32.37
N LYS A 6 -46.29 15.37 31.59
CA LYS A 6 -46.03 15.43 30.16
C LYS A 6 -44.56 15.83 29.82
N LEU A 7 -43.93 16.63 30.70
CA LEU A 7 -42.51 17.01 30.51
C LEU A 7 -41.56 15.84 30.81
N MET A 8 -41.86 14.97 31.78
CA MET A 8 -41.05 13.80 32.11
C MET A 8 -41.06 12.72 31.01
N GLY A 9 -42.16 12.57 30.27
CA GLY A 9 -42.23 11.65 29.13
C GLY A 9 -41.40 12.07 27.94
N PHE A 10 -41.22 13.38 27.76
CA PHE A 10 -40.46 13.94 26.66
C PHE A 10 -38.93 13.84 26.89
N ALA A 11 -38.46 14.00 28.12
CA ALA A 11 -37.05 13.88 28.47
C ALA A 11 -36.54 12.42 28.40
N ALA A 12 -37.43 11.44 28.71
CA ALA A 12 -37.09 10.02 28.59
C ALA A 12 -36.99 9.54 27.14
N ALA A 13 -37.79 10.12 26.23
CA ALA A 13 -37.73 9.80 24.79
C ALA A 13 -36.44 10.33 24.11
N LEU A 14 -35.93 11.48 24.57
CA LEU A 14 -34.68 12.05 24.03
C LEU A 14 -33.44 11.26 24.47
N ALA A 15 -33.42 10.70 25.69
CA ALA A 15 -32.31 9.88 26.17
C ALA A 15 -32.22 8.53 25.46
N PHE A 16 -33.30 7.98 24.95
CA PHE A 16 -33.31 6.71 24.24
C PHE A 16 -32.86 6.85 22.77
N ALA A 17 -33.02 8.01 22.16
CA ALA A 17 -32.55 8.28 20.80
C ALA A 17 -31.02 8.37 20.69
N MET A 18 -30.30 8.68 21.76
CA MET A 18 -28.84 8.77 21.79
C MET A 18 -28.13 7.41 21.85
N VAL A 19 -28.81 6.33 22.20
CA VAL A 19 -28.22 4.98 22.36
C VAL A 19 -28.23 4.18 21.05
N MET A 20 -28.89 4.69 20.01
CA MET A 20 -29.07 4.01 18.73
C MET A 20 -28.08 4.50 17.64
N LEU A 21 -26.98 5.12 17.99
CA LEU A 21 -25.91 5.38 17.02
C LEU A 21 -25.24 4.02 16.73
N PRO A 22 -25.24 3.58 15.46
CA PRO A 22 -24.63 2.30 15.12
C PRO A 22 -23.13 2.34 15.47
N ALA A 23 -22.67 1.37 16.25
CA ALA A 23 -21.27 1.18 16.61
C ALA A 23 -20.36 0.90 15.39
N SER A 24 -20.92 0.87 14.18
CA SER A 24 -20.22 0.63 12.92
C SER A 24 -19.52 1.87 12.33
N ALA A 25 -19.58 3.04 12.99
CA ALA A 25 -18.98 4.28 12.47
C ALA A 25 -17.45 4.39 12.72
N PHE A 26 -16.83 3.42 13.41
CA PHE A 26 -15.41 3.44 13.78
C PHE A 26 -14.73 2.13 13.39
N ALA A 27 -14.63 1.86 12.07
CA ALA A 27 -13.72 0.83 11.59
C ALA A 27 -12.29 1.37 11.75
N ASP A 28 -11.47 0.69 12.53
CA ASP A 28 -10.05 1.04 12.68
C ASP A 28 -9.33 0.83 11.35
N THR A 29 -8.52 1.82 10.96
CA THR A 29 -7.63 1.69 9.78
C THR A 29 -6.60 0.61 10.04
N SER A 30 -6.53 -0.39 9.17
CA SER A 30 -5.47 -1.40 9.17
C SER A 30 -4.30 -0.92 8.33
N TYR A 31 -3.09 -1.05 8.85
CA TYR A 31 -1.85 -0.73 8.15
C TYR A 31 -1.22 -2.01 7.61
N TYR A 32 -0.84 -2.00 6.34
CA TYR A 32 -0.13 -3.11 5.71
C TYR A 32 1.39 -2.87 5.74
N ASP A 33 2.16 -3.94 5.90
CA ASP A 33 3.63 -3.89 5.93
C ASP A 33 4.21 -3.77 4.50
N LEU A 34 3.63 -2.89 3.70
CA LEU A 34 4.00 -2.60 2.33
C LEU A 34 3.98 -1.10 2.07
N TYR A 35 5.08 -0.60 1.50
CA TYR A 35 5.31 0.80 1.19
C TYR A 35 5.73 0.96 -0.26
N VAL A 36 5.23 1.98 -0.93
CA VAL A 36 5.64 2.36 -2.29
C VAL A 36 5.76 3.88 -2.34
N ASN A 37 6.80 4.36 -2.99
CA ASN A 37 7.03 5.80 -3.21
C ASN A 37 7.00 6.64 -1.93
N GLY A 38 7.42 6.06 -0.80
CA GLY A 38 7.44 6.71 0.51
C GLY A 38 6.13 6.64 1.30
N GLU A 39 5.08 6.02 0.76
CA GLU A 39 3.77 5.91 1.40
C GLU A 39 3.44 4.47 1.78
N GLN A 40 2.77 4.29 2.93
CA GLN A 40 2.30 2.99 3.41
C GLN A 40 0.88 2.70 2.93
N PHE A 41 0.63 1.48 2.48
CA PHE A 41 -0.72 1.02 2.19
C PHE A 41 -1.53 0.80 3.47
N THR A 42 -2.80 1.18 3.42
CA THR A 42 -3.76 0.98 4.51
C THR A 42 -5.08 0.45 3.96
N SER A 43 -5.97 -0.03 4.84
CA SER A 43 -7.32 -0.44 4.44
C SER A 43 -8.14 0.69 3.81
N ASP A 44 -7.80 1.94 4.13
CA ASP A 44 -8.48 3.13 3.61
C ASP A 44 -7.79 3.71 2.37
N ASN A 45 -6.55 3.30 2.10
CA ASN A 45 -5.78 3.72 0.95
C ASN A 45 -5.02 2.55 0.33
N LEU A 46 -5.64 1.90 -0.65
CA LEU A 46 -5.09 0.77 -1.41
C LEU A 46 -4.49 1.19 -2.76
N THR A 47 -4.46 2.48 -3.07
CA THR A 47 -3.87 3.02 -4.29
C THR A 47 -3.01 4.23 -3.96
N ILE A 48 -1.75 4.20 -4.36
CA ILE A 48 -0.77 5.28 -4.21
C ILE A 48 -0.45 5.83 -5.58
N GLU A 49 -0.52 7.17 -5.71
CA GLU A 49 -0.11 7.85 -6.93
C GLU A 49 1.41 7.84 -7.07
N CYS A 50 1.90 7.43 -8.22
CA CYS A 50 3.32 7.33 -8.53
C CYS A 50 3.61 8.05 -9.85
N GLY A 51 3.79 9.38 -9.80
CA GLY A 51 3.89 10.22 -10.98
C GLY A 51 2.54 10.28 -11.72
N GLU A 52 2.53 9.94 -13.01
CA GLU A 52 1.29 9.85 -13.81
C GLU A 52 0.60 8.49 -13.72
N GLY A 53 1.24 7.53 -13.06
CA GLY A 53 0.72 6.17 -12.87
C GLY A 53 0.38 5.88 -11.41
N THR A 54 0.08 4.61 -11.13
CA THR A 54 -0.40 4.17 -9.83
C THR A 54 0.25 2.86 -9.37
N ALA A 55 0.29 2.70 -8.05
CA ALA A 55 0.55 1.44 -7.37
C ALA A 55 -0.69 1.05 -6.58
N THR A 56 -1.28 -0.10 -6.87
CA THR A 56 -2.49 -0.59 -6.19
C THR A 56 -2.21 -1.92 -5.52
N TYR A 57 -2.56 -2.03 -4.24
CA TYR A 57 -2.36 -3.25 -3.46
C TYR A 57 -3.67 -3.98 -3.20
N ASN A 58 -3.65 -5.28 -3.46
CA ASN A 58 -4.72 -6.20 -3.07
C ASN A 58 -4.23 -7.10 -1.93
N PRO A 59 -4.66 -6.85 -0.67
CA PRO A 59 -4.19 -7.62 0.48
C PRO A 59 -4.72 -9.06 0.50
N ALA A 60 -5.85 -9.35 -0.14
CA ALA A 60 -6.41 -10.71 -0.18
C ALA A 60 -5.55 -11.67 -1.03
N THR A 61 -4.90 -11.15 -2.07
CA THR A 61 -4.01 -11.91 -2.96
C THR A 61 -2.54 -11.57 -2.79
N GLN A 62 -2.22 -10.61 -1.91
CA GLN A 62 -0.88 -10.04 -1.74
C GLN A 62 -0.23 -9.63 -3.07
N THR A 63 -1.01 -8.94 -3.89
CA THR A 63 -0.60 -8.48 -5.22
C THR A 63 -0.49 -6.96 -5.23
N LEU A 64 0.70 -6.46 -5.55
CA LEU A 64 0.99 -5.06 -5.85
C LEU A 64 0.97 -4.89 -7.37
N THR A 65 0.03 -4.11 -7.89
CA THR A 65 -0.04 -3.79 -9.31
C THR A 65 0.57 -2.41 -9.56
N LEU A 66 1.60 -2.34 -10.40
CA LEU A 66 2.17 -1.11 -10.91
C LEU A 66 1.63 -0.85 -12.31
N ASN A 67 1.05 0.33 -12.54
CA ASN A 67 0.50 0.73 -13.82
C ASN A 67 1.06 2.08 -14.25
N ASN A 68 2.02 2.08 -15.17
CA ASN A 68 2.76 3.27 -15.60
C ASN A 68 3.32 4.08 -14.42
N ALA A 69 3.72 3.39 -13.37
CA ALA A 69 4.16 4.00 -12.12
C ALA A 69 5.59 4.55 -12.24
N SER A 70 5.80 5.73 -11.68
CA SER A 70 7.12 6.36 -11.50
C SER A 70 7.38 6.53 -10.02
N VAL A 71 8.23 5.67 -9.46
CA VAL A 71 8.64 5.69 -8.05
C VAL A 71 9.92 6.48 -7.95
N THR A 72 9.88 7.60 -7.23
CA THR A 72 11.00 8.53 -7.06
C THR A 72 11.36 8.79 -5.60
N ASN A 73 10.56 8.25 -4.67
CA ASN A 73 10.79 8.33 -3.23
C ASN A 73 10.93 6.95 -2.62
N ALA A 74 11.64 6.87 -1.52
CA ALA A 74 11.84 5.65 -0.76
C ALA A 74 11.29 5.82 0.68
N ALA A 75 10.69 4.76 1.22
CA ALA A 75 10.43 4.63 2.65
C ALA A 75 11.50 3.72 3.25
N ASP A 76 12.24 4.23 4.25
CA ASP A 76 13.24 3.46 5.00
C ASP A 76 14.05 2.47 4.13
N TYR A 77 14.80 3.02 3.16
CA TYR A 77 15.72 2.31 2.28
C TYR A 77 15.16 1.64 1.02
N GLY A 78 13.86 1.65 0.75
CA GLY A 78 13.31 1.03 -0.46
C GLY A 78 12.27 1.86 -1.20
N GLY A 79 12.37 1.96 -2.53
CA GLY A 79 11.33 2.55 -3.39
C GLY A 79 10.03 1.74 -3.33
N ILE A 80 10.16 0.41 -3.36
CA ILE A 80 9.17 -0.55 -2.90
C ILE A 80 9.78 -1.27 -1.69
N ARG A 81 9.12 -1.19 -0.54
CA ARG A 81 9.55 -1.87 0.68
C ARG A 81 8.44 -2.77 1.18
N SER A 82 8.73 -4.05 1.30
CA SER A 82 7.83 -5.06 1.84
C SER A 82 8.44 -5.73 3.07
N GLU A 83 7.80 -5.60 4.20
CA GLU A 83 8.11 -6.36 5.42
C GLU A 83 7.24 -7.61 5.54
N LEU A 84 6.43 -7.90 4.52
CA LEU A 84 5.68 -9.15 4.44
C LEU A 84 6.64 -10.33 4.41
N THR A 85 6.46 -11.26 5.34
CA THR A 85 7.25 -12.51 5.38
C THR A 85 6.70 -13.59 4.46
N SER A 86 5.52 -13.36 3.89
CA SER A 86 4.85 -14.17 2.87
C SER A 86 5.21 -13.72 1.46
N ASP A 87 4.70 -14.44 0.46
CA ASP A 87 4.94 -14.13 -0.94
C ASP A 87 4.25 -12.83 -1.37
N LEU A 88 4.97 -11.96 -2.06
CA LEU A 88 4.46 -10.76 -2.70
C LEU A 88 4.51 -10.94 -4.21
N THR A 89 3.41 -10.74 -4.90
CA THR A 89 3.37 -10.64 -6.36
C THR A 89 3.37 -9.18 -6.77
N ILE A 90 4.32 -8.78 -7.62
CA ILE A 90 4.36 -7.46 -8.28
C ILE A 90 3.90 -7.66 -9.71
N ALA A 91 2.69 -7.21 -10.01
CA ALA A 91 2.09 -7.30 -11.34
C ALA A 91 2.34 -5.99 -12.10
N LEU A 92 2.94 -6.08 -13.29
CA LEU A 92 3.34 -4.92 -14.09
C LEU A 92 2.38 -4.70 -15.25
N GLN A 93 1.89 -3.46 -15.38
CA GLN A 93 1.11 -2.98 -16.49
C GLN A 93 1.76 -1.71 -17.05
N GLY A 94 1.92 -1.65 -18.38
CA GLY A 94 2.59 -0.53 -19.02
C GLY A 94 4.09 -0.45 -18.68
N SER A 95 4.66 0.74 -18.70
CA SER A 95 6.07 0.99 -18.44
C SER A 95 6.24 1.60 -17.04
N ASN A 96 6.94 0.89 -16.16
CA ASN A 96 7.13 1.30 -14.78
C ASN A 96 8.61 1.61 -14.52
N HIS A 97 8.87 2.61 -13.70
CA HIS A 97 10.22 3.08 -13.37
C HIS A 97 10.37 3.27 -11.87
N ILE A 98 11.50 2.84 -11.35
CA ILE A 98 11.99 3.20 -10.01
C ILE A 98 13.31 3.94 -10.22
N THR A 99 13.36 5.20 -9.83
CA THR A 99 14.57 6.04 -9.97
C THR A 99 14.87 6.70 -8.63
N LEU A 100 16.00 6.30 -8.04
CA LEU A 100 16.41 6.74 -6.71
C LEU A 100 17.88 7.19 -6.74
N ASP A 101 18.18 8.29 -6.07
CA ASP A 101 19.56 8.80 -5.94
C ASP A 101 20.37 8.03 -4.89
N ASP A 102 19.68 7.41 -3.94
CA ASP A 102 20.23 6.53 -2.91
C ASP A 102 19.14 5.54 -2.49
N ASN A 103 19.46 4.53 -1.70
CA ASN A 103 18.54 3.47 -1.29
C ASN A 103 18.43 2.32 -2.32
N MET A 104 17.59 1.36 -1.99
CA MET A 104 17.34 0.16 -2.79
C MET A 104 16.11 0.36 -3.67
N GLY A 105 16.09 -0.22 -4.86
CA GLY A 105 14.92 -0.18 -5.72
C GLY A 105 13.75 -0.93 -5.09
N ILE A 106 13.93 -2.21 -4.85
CA ILE A 106 12.95 -3.08 -4.15
C ILE A 106 13.64 -3.76 -2.97
N MET A 107 13.07 -3.61 -1.79
CA MET A 107 13.47 -4.30 -0.57
C MET A 107 12.32 -5.19 -0.08
N ALA A 108 12.58 -6.47 0.17
CA ALA A 108 11.56 -7.38 0.65
C ALA A 108 12.09 -8.43 1.64
N ALA A 109 11.30 -8.70 2.68
CA ALA A 109 11.59 -9.72 3.70
C ALA A 109 11.19 -11.14 3.25
N GLY A 110 10.16 -11.27 2.41
CA GLY A 110 9.66 -12.54 1.88
C GLY A 110 10.08 -12.80 0.43
N ASN A 111 9.39 -13.73 -0.21
CA ASN A 111 9.59 -14.01 -1.63
C ASN A 111 8.90 -12.95 -2.51
N VAL A 112 9.45 -12.70 -3.69
CA VAL A 112 8.87 -11.76 -4.65
C VAL A 112 8.75 -12.43 -6.02
N GLU A 113 7.55 -12.38 -6.58
CA GLU A 113 7.30 -12.69 -7.99
C GLU A 113 7.02 -11.39 -8.74
N ILE A 114 7.76 -11.12 -9.82
CA ILE A 114 7.54 -10.00 -10.72
C ILE A 114 6.99 -10.57 -12.02
N THR A 115 5.80 -10.13 -12.42
CA THR A 115 5.08 -10.71 -13.57
C THR A 115 4.21 -9.67 -14.27
N GLY A 116 3.65 -10.03 -15.41
CA GLY A 116 2.68 -9.25 -16.17
C GLY A 116 3.19 -8.77 -17.52
N PRO A 117 2.29 -8.21 -18.36
CA PRO A 117 2.63 -7.78 -19.70
C PRO A 117 3.45 -6.49 -19.78
N GLY A 118 3.61 -5.79 -18.65
CA GLY A 118 4.37 -4.54 -18.58
C GLY A 118 5.87 -4.74 -18.43
N SER A 119 6.57 -3.64 -18.12
CA SER A 119 8.01 -3.62 -17.87
C SER A 119 8.34 -2.85 -16.59
N LEU A 120 9.50 -3.15 -16.01
CA LEU A 120 10.04 -2.41 -14.87
C LEU A 120 11.52 -2.11 -15.14
N GLU A 121 11.87 -0.83 -15.05
CA GLU A 121 13.24 -0.35 -15.05
C GLU A 121 13.57 0.23 -13.68
N ILE A 122 14.66 -0.24 -13.08
CA ILE A 122 15.15 0.22 -11.78
C ILE A 122 16.49 0.91 -12.01
N ASN A 123 16.54 2.19 -11.71
CA ASN A 123 17.74 3.02 -11.77
C ASN A 123 18.07 3.52 -10.37
N VAL A 124 19.15 3.02 -9.79
CA VAL A 124 19.63 3.46 -8.47
C VAL A 124 21.04 4.01 -8.61
N ALA A 125 21.20 5.26 -8.21
CA ALA A 125 22.51 5.93 -8.10
C ALA A 125 22.93 6.01 -6.62
N GLY A 126 24.21 6.27 -6.35
CA GLY A 126 24.70 6.46 -4.99
C GLY A 126 25.59 5.33 -4.48
N GLU A 127 25.89 5.30 -3.19
CA GLU A 127 26.80 4.32 -2.57
C GLU A 127 26.08 3.01 -2.18
N THR A 128 24.79 3.07 -1.83
CA THR A 128 23.96 1.91 -1.53
C THR A 128 23.11 1.57 -2.76
N LYS A 129 23.72 0.83 -3.69
CA LYS A 129 23.25 0.65 -5.07
C LYS A 129 22.59 -0.70 -5.32
N ASP A 130 21.69 -1.14 -4.47
CA ASP A 130 21.01 -2.40 -4.73
C ASP A 130 19.69 -2.15 -5.48
N GLY A 131 19.58 -2.61 -6.72
CA GLY A 131 18.31 -2.63 -7.43
C GLY A 131 17.28 -3.51 -6.73
N LEU A 132 17.73 -4.69 -6.27
CA LEU A 132 16.93 -5.64 -5.51
C LEU A 132 17.67 -6.07 -4.24
N SER A 133 17.02 -5.96 -3.09
CA SER A 133 17.46 -6.50 -1.80
C SER A 133 16.34 -7.36 -1.20
N ILE A 134 16.34 -8.63 -1.52
CA ILE A 134 15.25 -9.55 -1.19
C ILE A 134 15.80 -10.72 -0.38
N ALA A 135 15.30 -10.89 0.84
CA ALA A 135 15.73 -11.96 1.74
C ALA A 135 15.25 -13.34 1.29
N GLY A 136 14.12 -13.41 0.59
CA GLY A 136 13.56 -14.62 0.01
C GLY A 136 14.01 -14.89 -1.43
N ASN A 137 13.22 -15.64 -2.15
CA ASN A 137 13.44 -15.95 -3.56
C ASN A 137 12.84 -14.88 -4.47
N VAL A 138 13.46 -14.66 -5.63
CA VAL A 138 12.94 -13.80 -6.69
C VAL A 138 12.59 -14.64 -7.90
N SER A 139 11.40 -14.42 -8.44
CA SER A 139 10.94 -15.00 -9.70
C SER A 139 10.51 -13.89 -10.65
N VAL A 140 10.96 -13.92 -11.89
CA VAL A 140 10.57 -12.95 -12.93
C VAL A 140 9.96 -13.75 -14.08
N ARG A 141 8.70 -13.44 -14.43
CA ARG A 141 7.95 -14.18 -15.46
C ARG A 141 7.19 -13.24 -16.38
N GLU A 142 7.22 -13.53 -17.65
CA GLU A 142 6.40 -12.87 -18.69
C GLU A 142 6.48 -11.32 -18.68
N THR A 143 7.64 -10.80 -18.25
CA THR A 143 7.89 -9.36 -18.17
C THR A 143 9.33 -9.02 -18.51
N SER A 144 9.60 -7.73 -18.70
CA SER A 144 10.95 -7.18 -18.83
C SER A 144 11.37 -6.46 -17.56
N LEU A 145 12.48 -6.89 -16.97
CA LEU A 145 13.11 -6.24 -15.82
C LEU A 145 14.52 -5.80 -16.21
N VAL A 146 14.79 -4.52 -16.03
CA VAL A 146 16.13 -3.91 -16.24
C VAL A 146 16.54 -3.26 -14.93
N ILE A 147 17.77 -3.54 -14.51
CA ILE A 147 18.35 -2.96 -13.28
C ILE A 147 19.67 -2.29 -13.63
N ASN A 148 19.76 -1.00 -13.35
CA ASN A 148 20.93 -0.15 -13.42
C ASN A 148 21.27 0.34 -12.01
N ALA A 149 22.23 -0.29 -11.39
CA ALA A 149 22.62 0.00 -10.00
C ALA A 149 24.14 0.09 -9.84
#